data_e02d8d405ff8302b2e532823c16dea0e
#
_entry.id   e02d8d405ff8302b2e532823c16dea0e
#
_cell.length_a   1.000
_cell.length_b   1.000
_cell.length_c   1.000
_cell.angle_alpha   90.00
_cell.angle_beta   90.00
_cell.angle_gamma   90.00
#
_symmetry.space_group_name_H-M   'P 1'
#
loop_
_entity.id
_entity.type
_entity.pdbx_description
1 polymer ?
#
loop_
_entity_poly.entity_id
_entity_poly.type
_entity_poly.pdbx_seq_one_letter_code
_entity_poly.pdbx_strand_id
1 'polypeptide(L)'
;MVTPNLLLRTNRGFLTESDIEGSMMKVYGIIPARYGSTRLPGKVLADIGGKPMIQHVYERARRSPSLDRLTVATDDDRVYQKVLDFGGEAVKTSPHHPSGTDRAAEAAGVLGAQEKDLIVNIQGDQPLFEPGMVDEIVGPFRNEPDLLMGALVYPIRTREELLNPSVVKVVVDKLGFALYFSRSAMPYVIASSTAPRYLKHIGPYAYRTGFLIQFTKIERGELERAESLEQLRALENGYRIKIVETQYDSQEVDTPEDLEIVRERITGGR
;
A
#
# COMPACT_ATOMS: atom_id res chain seq x y z
N MET A 1 -25.69 31.62 -19.01
CA MET A 1 -24.60 32.26 -18.23
C MET A 1 -23.39 31.36 -18.36
N VAL A 2 -22.41 31.79 -19.15
CA VAL A 2 -21.17 31.03 -19.40
C VAL A 2 -20.20 31.40 -18.31
N THR A 3 -19.75 30.41 -17.54
CA THR A 3 -18.69 30.56 -16.54
C THR A 3 -17.36 30.90 -17.23
N PRO A 4 -16.61 31.92 -16.80
CA PRO A 4 -15.34 32.26 -17.43
C PRO A 4 -14.29 31.20 -17.11
N ASN A 5 -13.66 30.63 -18.16
CA ASN A 5 -12.47 29.81 -18.09
C ASN A 5 -11.35 30.60 -17.38
N LEU A 6 -10.88 30.10 -16.26
CA LEU A 6 -9.76 30.68 -15.52
C LEU A 6 -8.45 30.27 -16.22
N LEU A 7 -7.97 31.09 -17.13
CA LEU A 7 -6.67 30.91 -17.79
C LEU A 7 -5.55 31.41 -16.85
N LEU A 8 -4.76 30.50 -16.31
CA LEU A 8 -3.56 30.84 -15.53
C LEU A 8 -2.42 31.25 -16.48
N ARG A 9 -1.89 32.45 -16.30
CA ARG A 9 -0.80 33.02 -17.11
C ARG A 9 0.55 32.68 -16.48
N THR A 10 1.42 31.99 -17.22
CA THR A 10 2.83 31.81 -16.86
C THR A 10 3.73 32.67 -17.73
N ASN A 11 5.00 32.81 -17.39
CA ASN A 11 6.00 33.55 -18.17
C ASN A 11 6.28 32.93 -19.57
N ARG A 12 5.65 31.81 -19.94
CA ARG A 12 5.82 31.11 -21.21
C ARG A 12 4.53 30.99 -22.08
N GLY A 13 3.43 31.62 -21.65
CA GLY A 13 2.15 31.58 -22.39
C GLY A 13 0.98 31.09 -21.58
N PHE A 14 -0.19 30.91 -22.21
CA PHE A 14 -1.38 30.36 -21.58
C PHE A 14 -1.27 28.83 -21.56
N LEU A 15 -1.51 28.22 -20.42
CA LEU A 15 -1.64 26.76 -20.30
C LEU A 15 -2.98 26.34 -20.89
N THR A 16 -2.98 25.31 -21.71
CA THR A 16 -4.20 24.66 -22.21
C THR A 16 -4.73 23.69 -21.13
N GLU A 17 -6.01 23.32 -21.22
CA GLU A 17 -6.57 22.30 -20.31
C GLU A 17 -5.74 20.99 -20.34
N SER A 18 -5.24 20.60 -21.52
CA SER A 18 -4.34 19.45 -21.67
C SER A 18 -2.99 19.62 -20.98
N ASP A 19 -2.46 20.86 -20.89
CA ASP A 19 -1.21 21.15 -20.15
C ASP A 19 -1.44 21.08 -18.64
N ILE A 20 -2.62 21.49 -18.19
CA ILE A 20 -3.02 21.43 -16.77
C ILE A 20 -3.30 19.97 -16.36
N GLU A 21 -4.03 19.20 -17.14
CA GLU A 21 -4.26 17.77 -16.92
C GLU A 21 -2.96 16.96 -16.95
N GLY A 22 -2.06 17.24 -17.89
CA GLY A 22 -0.71 16.66 -17.94
C GLY A 22 0.19 17.04 -16.76
N SER A 23 -0.13 18.10 -16.00
CA SER A 23 0.59 18.59 -14.84
C SER A 23 0.15 17.93 -13.52
N MET A 24 -1.07 17.41 -13.42
CA MET A 24 -1.58 16.80 -12.19
C MET A 24 -0.98 15.40 -11.95
N MET A 25 -0.64 15.11 -10.69
CA MET A 25 -0.24 13.78 -10.24
C MET A 25 -1.44 12.83 -10.33
N LYS A 26 -1.29 11.72 -11.05
CA LYS A 26 -2.27 10.62 -11.04
C LYS A 26 -1.94 9.62 -9.94
N VAL A 27 -2.98 8.95 -9.42
CA VAL A 27 -2.85 7.95 -8.35
C VAL A 27 -3.33 6.60 -8.87
N TYR A 28 -2.41 5.65 -8.93
CA TYR A 28 -2.68 4.28 -9.36
C TYR A 28 -2.70 3.36 -8.15
N GLY A 29 -3.82 2.70 -7.89
CA GLY A 29 -3.89 1.57 -6.97
C GLY A 29 -3.44 0.31 -7.71
N ILE A 30 -2.43 -0.36 -7.19
CA ILE A 30 -1.97 -1.65 -7.71
C ILE A 30 -2.09 -2.68 -6.61
N ILE A 31 -2.78 -3.79 -6.91
CA ILE A 31 -2.94 -4.93 -6.01
C ILE A 31 -2.08 -6.09 -6.54
N PRO A 32 -0.86 -6.29 -6.03
CA PRO A 32 -0.06 -7.45 -6.41
C PRO A 32 -0.73 -8.73 -5.91
N ALA A 33 -0.98 -9.68 -6.81
CA ALA A 33 -1.65 -10.93 -6.50
C ALA A 33 -0.94 -12.09 -7.18
N ARG A 34 -0.22 -12.91 -6.39
CA ARG A 34 0.35 -14.18 -6.85
C ARG A 34 -0.49 -15.35 -6.38
N TYR A 35 -0.61 -16.38 -7.20
CA TYR A 35 -1.30 -17.60 -6.78
C TYR A 35 -0.47 -18.42 -5.77
N GLY A 36 0.86 -18.44 -5.97
CA GLY A 36 1.80 -19.16 -5.11
C GLY A 36 1.96 -18.48 -3.75
N SER A 37 1.31 -19.04 -2.72
CA SER A 37 1.53 -18.72 -1.31
C SER A 37 1.95 -20.01 -0.59
N THR A 38 3.00 -19.95 0.23
CA THR A 38 3.52 -21.14 0.92
C THR A 38 2.64 -21.58 2.09
N ARG A 39 2.07 -20.62 2.83
CA ARG A 39 1.23 -20.88 4.01
C ARG A 39 -0.22 -21.19 3.66
N LEU A 40 -0.75 -20.58 2.61
CA LEU A 40 -2.12 -20.76 2.15
C LEU A 40 -2.14 -20.75 0.60
N PRO A 41 -1.93 -21.90 -0.09
CA PRO A 41 -1.91 -21.97 -1.54
C PRO A 41 -3.19 -21.44 -2.17
N GLY A 42 -3.06 -20.60 -3.19
CA GLY A 42 -4.21 -19.98 -3.83
C GLY A 42 -4.95 -18.93 -2.99
N LYS A 43 -4.31 -18.42 -1.92
CA LYS A 43 -4.85 -17.48 -0.93
C LYS A 43 -5.74 -16.39 -1.55
N VAL A 44 -5.27 -15.71 -2.57
CA VAL A 44 -5.98 -14.60 -3.21
C VAL A 44 -7.30 -15.01 -3.89
N LEU A 45 -7.46 -16.30 -4.21
CA LEU A 45 -8.69 -16.88 -4.76
C LEU A 45 -9.53 -17.63 -3.71
N ALA A 46 -9.10 -17.66 -2.44
CA ALA A 46 -9.87 -18.29 -1.37
C ALA A 46 -11.26 -17.65 -1.27
N ASP A 47 -12.28 -18.51 -1.19
CA ASP A 47 -13.67 -18.06 -1.08
C ASP A 47 -13.96 -17.43 0.29
N ILE A 48 -14.59 -16.27 0.28
CA ILE A 48 -15.08 -15.55 1.45
C ILE A 48 -16.53 -15.12 1.13
N GLY A 49 -17.49 -15.89 1.61
CA GLY A 49 -18.91 -15.58 1.43
C GLY A 49 -19.37 -15.53 -0.04
N GLY A 50 -18.85 -16.44 -0.88
CA GLY A 50 -19.20 -16.56 -2.30
C GLY A 50 -18.38 -15.66 -3.24
N LYS A 51 -17.38 -14.93 -2.73
CA LYS A 51 -16.46 -14.12 -3.53
C LYS A 51 -15.01 -14.48 -3.20
N PRO A 52 -14.09 -14.48 -4.19
CA PRO A 52 -12.67 -14.65 -3.90
C PRO A 52 -12.11 -13.47 -3.08
N MET A 53 -11.12 -13.75 -2.24
CA MET A 53 -10.46 -12.73 -1.40
C MET A 53 -10.06 -11.48 -2.18
N ILE A 54 -9.44 -11.64 -3.35
CA ILE A 54 -9.00 -10.52 -4.19
C ILE A 54 -10.15 -9.61 -4.63
N GLN A 55 -11.36 -10.16 -4.80
CA GLN A 55 -12.54 -9.38 -5.16
C GLN A 55 -12.97 -8.46 -4.01
N HIS A 56 -12.91 -8.94 -2.76
CA HIS A 56 -13.20 -8.11 -1.59
C HIS A 56 -12.24 -6.93 -1.50
N VAL A 57 -10.92 -7.17 -1.68
CA VAL A 57 -9.90 -6.10 -1.68
C VAL A 57 -10.17 -5.12 -2.81
N TYR A 58 -10.39 -5.62 -4.03
CA TYR A 58 -10.62 -4.78 -5.22
C TYR A 58 -11.87 -3.91 -5.08
N GLU A 59 -13.02 -4.50 -4.72
CA GLU A 59 -14.29 -3.79 -4.58
C GLU A 59 -14.23 -2.73 -3.47
N ARG A 60 -13.47 -2.96 -2.40
CA ARG A 60 -13.25 -1.99 -1.32
C ARG A 60 -12.31 -0.86 -1.76
N ALA A 61 -11.15 -1.20 -2.29
CA ALA A 61 -10.16 -0.22 -2.75
C ALA A 61 -10.73 0.71 -3.83
N ARG A 62 -11.54 0.18 -4.75
CA ARG A 62 -12.20 0.95 -5.82
C ARG A 62 -13.12 2.07 -5.30
N ARG A 63 -13.55 2.03 -4.04
CA ARG A 63 -14.40 3.06 -3.44
C ARG A 63 -13.64 4.32 -3.04
N SER A 64 -12.31 4.28 -3.00
CA SER A 64 -11.50 5.46 -2.70
C SER A 64 -11.59 6.47 -3.85
N PRO A 65 -12.03 7.72 -3.57
CA PRO A 65 -12.05 8.79 -4.57
C PRO A 65 -10.65 9.30 -4.93
N SER A 66 -9.63 8.91 -4.19
CA SER A 66 -8.24 9.31 -4.47
C SER A 66 -7.58 8.50 -5.56
N LEU A 67 -8.18 7.37 -6.01
CA LEU A 67 -7.63 6.54 -7.08
C LEU A 67 -8.16 6.98 -8.45
N ASP A 68 -7.25 7.30 -9.37
CA ASP A 68 -7.59 7.50 -10.79
C ASP A 68 -7.75 6.16 -11.52
N ARG A 69 -7.00 5.13 -11.09
CA ARG A 69 -7.07 3.78 -11.66
C ARG A 69 -6.74 2.73 -10.61
N LEU A 70 -7.39 1.57 -10.70
CA LEU A 70 -7.14 0.42 -9.83
C LEU A 70 -6.96 -0.83 -10.67
N THR A 71 -5.87 -1.57 -10.43
CA THR A 71 -5.50 -2.74 -11.23
C THR A 71 -4.93 -3.84 -10.35
N VAL A 72 -5.27 -5.09 -10.66
CA VAL A 72 -4.61 -6.27 -10.08
C VAL A 72 -3.43 -6.67 -10.96
N ALA A 73 -2.25 -6.79 -10.37
CA ALA A 73 -1.03 -7.23 -11.05
C ALA A 73 -0.74 -8.69 -10.72
N THR A 74 -0.74 -9.57 -11.72
CA THR A 74 -0.57 -11.01 -11.51
C THR A 74 0.18 -11.70 -12.65
N ASP A 75 0.88 -12.78 -12.32
CA ASP A 75 1.50 -13.70 -13.28
C ASP A 75 0.60 -14.90 -13.61
N ASP A 76 -0.41 -15.19 -12.80
CA ASP A 76 -1.24 -16.38 -12.87
C ASP A 76 -2.53 -16.15 -13.69
N ASP A 77 -2.80 -17.02 -14.68
CA ASP A 77 -3.96 -16.89 -15.54
C ASP A 77 -5.29 -17.07 -14.80
N ARG A 78 -5.32 -17.89 -13.76
CA ARG A 78 -6.53 -18.12 -12.94
C ARG A 78 -6.91 -16.85 -12.18
N VAL A 79 -5.92 -16.16 -11.61
CA VAL A 79 -6.13 -14.88 -10.93
C VAL A 79 -6.54 -13.81 -11.94
N TYR A 80 -5.84 -13.73 -13.07
CA TYR A 80 -6.14 -12.78 -14.14
C TYR A 80 -7.58 -12.92 -14.61
N GLN A 81 -7.98 -14.15 -15.01
CA GLN A 81 -9.32 -14.43 -15.50
C GLN A 81 -10.38 -14.12 -14.43
N LYS A 82 -10.14 -14.54 -13.19
CA LYS A 82 -11.08 -14.28 -12.09
C LYS A 82 -11.31 -12.80 -11.84
N VAL A 83 -10.27 -11.96 -12.00
CA VAL A 83 -10.41 -10.50 -11.89
C VAL A 83 -11.30 -9.96 -13.02
N LEU A 84 -11.12 -10.42 -14.25
CA LEU A 84 -11.97 -10.03 -15.37
C LEU A 84 -13.42 -10.49 -15.18
N ASP A 85 -13.65 -11.69 -14.65
CA ASP A 85 -14.99 -12.28 -14.43
C ASP A 85 -15.85 -11.40 -13.50
N PHE A 86 -15.25 -10.74 -12.50
CA PHE A 86 -16.01 -9.82 -11.65
C PHE A 86 -15.97 -8.35 -12.11
N GLY A 87 -15.46 -8.09 -13.32
CA GLY A 87 -15.41 -6.75 -13.92
C GLY A 87 -14.29 -5.86 -13.36
N GLY A 88 -13.25 -6.47 -12.79
CA GLY A 88 -12.03 -5.77 -12.37
C GLY A 88 -11.05 -5.57 -13.53
N GLU A 89 -10.06 -4.71 -13.31
CA GLU A 89 -8.94 -4.52 -14.23
C GLU A 89 -7.73 -5.35 -13.76
N ALA A 90 -7.06 -6.04 -14.68
CA ALA A 90 -5.87 -6.81 -14.39
C ALA A 90 -4.78 -6.59 -15.45
N VAL A 91 -3.53 -6.67 -15.03
CA VAL A 91 -2.36 -6.69 -15.92
C VAL A 91 -1.52 -7.92 -15.64
N LYS A 92 -0.98 -8.52 -16.72
CA LYS A 92 -0.02 -9.62 -16.60
C LYS A 92 1.36 -9.06 -16.32
N THR A 93 2.05 -9.70 -15.39
CA THR A 93 3.41 -9.36 -14.95
C THR A 93 4.28 -10.62 -14.92
N SER A 94 5.60 -10.43 -14.86
CA SER A 94 6.55 -11.53 -14.80
C SER A 94 6.31 -12.45 -13.58
N PRO A 95 6.46 -13.78 -13.73
CA PRO A 95 6.43 -14.72 -12.61
C PRO A 95 7.70 -14.65 -11.74
N HIS A 96 8.74 -13.95 -12.18
CA HIS A 96 10.06 -13.94 -11.54
C HIS A 96 10.26 -12.82 -10.52
N HIS A 97 9.22 -12.05 -10.24
CA HIS A 97 9.33 -10.99 -9.23
C HIS A 97 9.54 -11.56 -7.83
N PRO A 98 10.58 -11.08 -7.11
CA PRO A 98 10.87 -11.53 -5.76
C PRO A 98 9.85 -11.01 -4.72
N SER A 99 9.19 -9.86 -5.01
CA SER A 99 8.24 -9.23 -4.09
C SER A 99 6.99 -8.67 -4.79
N GLY A 100 5.99 -8.29 -3.99
CA GLY A 100 4.82 -7.55 -4.46
C GLY A 100 5.18 -6.15 -4.95
N THR A 101 6.20 -5.54 -4.38
CA THR A 101 6.70 -4.20 -4.76
C THR A 101 7.34 -4.22 -6.14
N ASP A 102 8.15 -5.24 -6.47
CA ASP A 102 8.71 -5.42 -7.82
C ASP A 102 7.60 -5.62 -8.86
N ARG A 103 6.58 -6.40 -8.51
CA ARG A 103 5.40 -6.60 -9.36
C ARG A 103 4.62 -5.30 -9.59
N ALA A 104 4.46 -4.50 -8.54
CA ALA A 104 3.80 -3.20 -8.65
C ALA A 104 4.59 -2.23 -9.56
N ALA A 105 5.93 -2.27 -9.50
CA ALA A 105 6.79 -1.46 -10.37
C ALA A 105 6.62 -1.82 -11.86
N GLU A 106 6.61 -3.12 -12.21
CA GLU A 106 6.34 -3.56 -13.59
C GLU A 106 4.94 -3.12 -14.04
N ALA A 107 3.93 -3.36 -13.20
CA ALA A 107 2.55 -2.97 -13.51
C ALA A 107 2.42 -1.46 -13.73
N ALA A 108 3.09 -0.62 -12.94
CA ALA A 108 3.12 0.82 -13.14
C ALA A 108 3.65 1.21 -14.51
N GLY A 109 4.72 0.54 -14.98
CA GLY A 109 5.26 0.71 -16.33
C GLY A 109 4.27 0.31 -17.43
N VAL A 110 3.61 -0.85 -17.27
CA VAL A 110 2.57 -1.33 -18.22
C VAL A 110 1.39 -0.34 -18.29
N LEU A 111 1.03 0.26 -17.17
CA LEU A 111 -0.05 1.26 -17.08
C LEU A 111 0.34 2.64 -17.62
N GLY A 112 1.62 2.87 -17.93
CA GLY A 112 2.13 4.15 -18.43
C GLY A 112 2.22 5.24 -17.34
N ALA A 113 2.34 4.86 -16.06
CA ALA A 113 2.50 5.80 -14.97
C ALA A 113 3.78 6.62 -15.13
N GLN A 114 3.67 7.94 -14.93
CA GLN A 114 4.78 8.87 -15.06
C GLN A 114 5.58 8.94 -13.75
N GLU A 115 6.84 9.36 -13.79
CA GLU A 115 7.73 9.45 -12.60
C GLU A 115 7.11 10.21 -11.42
N LYS A 116 6.33 11.27 -11.71
CA LYS A 116 5.63 12.11 -10.72
C LYS A 116 4.36 11.47 -10.15
N ASP A 117 3.80 10.47 -10.84
CA ASP A 117 2.56 9.82 -10.41
C ASP A 117 2.78 9.01 -9.13
N LEU A 118 1.69 8.69 -8.46
CA LEU A 118 1.72 7.96 -7.19
C LEU A 118 1.20 6.53 -7.41
N ILE A 119 1.97 5.57 -6.93
CA ILE A 119 1.56 4.16 -6.86
C ILE A 119 1.20 3.84 -5.40
N VAL A 120 -0.05 3.43 -5.19
CA VAL A 120 -0.49 2.86 -3.92
C VAL A 120 -0.47 1.34 -4.07
N ASN A 121 0.51 0.70 -3.42
CA ASN A 121 0.66 -0.75 -3.37
C ASN A 121 -0.27 -1.30 -2.30
N ILE A 122 -1.42 -1.87 -2.72
CA ILE A 122 -2.48 -2.38 -1.84
C ILE A 122 -2.32 -3.90 -1.71
N GLN A 123 -2.25 -4.40 -0.49
CA GLN A 123 -2.03 -5.82 -0.24
C GLN A 123 -3.26 -6.65 -0.63
N GLY A 124 -3.05 -7.68 -1.48
CA GLY A 124 -4.12 -8.55 -1.99
C GLY A 124 -4.72 -9.53 -0.97
N ASP A 125 -4.17 -9.55 0.25
CA ASP A 125 -4.57 -10.42 1.36
C ASP A 125 -5.23 -9.69 2.52
N GLN A 126 -5.69 -8.46 2.29
CA GLN A 126 -6.42 -7.65 3.28
C GLN A 126 -7.89 -7.47 2.86
N PRO A 127 -8.75 -8.51 2.93
CA PRO A 127 -10.12 -8.45 2.45
C PRO A 127 -11.03 -7.51 3.25
N LEU A 128 -10.59 -7.06 4.43
CA LEU A 128 -11.24 -6.02 5.24
C LEU A 128 -10.65 -4.62 5.02
N PHE A 129 -9.88 -4.44 3.93
CA PHE A 129 -9.29 -3.16 3.56
C PHE A 129 -10.33 -2.03 3.55
N GLU A 130 -9.99 -0.88 4.14
CA GLU A 130 -10.87 0.28 4.16
C GLU A 130 -10.42 1.33 3.14
N PRO A 131 -11.32 1.80 2.25
CA PRO A 131 -10.94 2.73 1.18
C PRO A 131 -10.33 4.05 1.69
N GLY A 132 -10.74 4.52 2.87
CA GLY A 132 -10.17 5.70 3.52
C GLY A 132 -8.66 5.61 3.77
N MET A 133 -8.09 4.39 3.87
CA MET A 133 -6.65 4.19 3.97
C MET A 133 -5.90 4.75 2.77
N VAL A 134 -6.47 4.64 1.56
CA VAL A 134 -5.90 5.23 0.35
C VAL A 134 -5.91 6.75 0.44
N ASP A 135 -7.03 7.33 0.87
CA ASP A 135 -7.18 8.78 0.95
C ASP A 135 -6.19 9.38 1.96
N GLU A 136 -6.01 8.70 3.10
CA GLU A 136 -5.09 9.10 4.15
C GLU A 136 -3.63 9.05 3.66
N ILE A 137 -3.19 7.96 3.02
CA ILE A 137 -1.79 7.81 2.59
C ILE A 137 -1.45 8.72 1.39
N VAL A 138 -2.41 9.04 0.53
CA VAL A 138 -2.24 9.92 -0.64
C VAL A 138 -2.15 11.39 -0.21
N GLY A 139 -2.86 11.78 0.85
CA GLY A 139 -2.98 13.17 1.30
C GLY A 139 -1.66 13.94 1.36
N PRO A 140 -0.62 13.47 2.07
CA PRO A 140 0.67 14.16 2.15
C PRO A 140 1.34 14.40 0.79
N PHE A 141 1.24 13.48 -0.15
CA PHE A 141 1.89 13.58 -1.47
C PHE A 141 1.33 14.68 -2.36
N ARG A 142 0.10 15.14 -2.08
CA ARG A 142 -0.52 16.28 -2.79
C ARG A 142 0.10 17.60 -2.37
N ASN A 143 0.58 17.70 -1.13
CA ASN A 143 1.11 18.92 -0.54
C ASN A 143 2.64 18.93 -0.47
N GLU A 144 3.28 17.77 -0.48
CA GLU A 144 4.73 17.60 -0.35
C GLU A 144 5.26 16.86 -1.60
N PRO A 145 5.60 17.58 -2.70
CA PRO A 145 6.00 16.95 -3.97
C PRO A 145 7.29 16.14 -3.88
N ASP A 146 8.15 16.43 -2.92
CA ASP A 146 9.42 15.74 -2.69
C ASP A 146 9.29 14.44 -1.88
N LEU A 147 8.08 14.12 -1.40
CA LEU A 147 7.85 12.83 -0.77
C LEU A 147 7.99 11.71 -1.78
N LEU A 148 8.83 10.72 -1.44
CA LEU A 148 9.12 9.56 -2.30
C LEU A 148 8.37 8.31 -1.86
N MET A 149 8.21 8.10 -0.54
CA MET A 149 7.58 6.91 0.04
C MET A 149 6.76 7.26 1.27
N GLY A 150 5.61 6.60 1.43
CA GLY A 150 4.74 6.71 2.59
C GLY A 150 4.24 5.34 3.06
N ALA A 151 3.92 5.25 4.35
CA ALA A 151 3.37 4.07 4.99
C ALA A 151 2.32 4.46 6.02
N LEU A 152 1.34 3.57 6.26
CA LEU A 152 0.35 3.76 7.31
C LEU A 152 0.78 3.09 8.61
N VAL A 153 0.35 3.69 9.72
CA VAL A 153 0.49 3.09 11.04
C VAL A 153 -0.82 3.18 11.82
N TYR A 154 -1.00 2.23 12.73
CA TYR A 154 -2.14 2.20 13.64
C TYR A 154 -1.65 2.02 15.09
N PRO A 155 -2.33 2.59 16.10
CA PRO A 155 -1.95 2.40 17.49
C PRO A 155 -2.01 0.94 17.93
N ILE A 156 -0.95 0.45 18.58
CA ILE A 156 -0.95 -0.83 19.29
C ILE A 156 -1.74 -0.64 20.59
N ARG A 157 -2.72 -1.51 20.83
CA ARG A 157 -3.65 -1.39 21.97
C ARG A 157 -3.41 -2.42 23.05
N THR A 158 -2.75 -3.54 22.72
CA THR A 158 -2.54 -4.63 23.66
C THR A 158 -1.05 -4.98 23.81
N ARG A 159 -0.70 -5.54 24.95
CA ARG A 159 0.66 -6.04 25.18
C ARG A 159 0.98 -7.25 24.27
N GLU A 160 -0.03 -8.02 23.93
CA GLU A 160 0.10 -9.16 23.03
C GLU A 160 0.53 -8.70 21.64
N GLU A 161 -0.15 -7.71 21.04
CA GLU A 161 0.27 -7.10 19.77
C GLU A 161 1.70 -6.56 19.84
N LEU A 162 2.06 -5.87 20.93
CA LEU A 162 3.40 -5.30 21.09
C LEU A 162 4.49 -6.37 21.07
N LEU A 163 4.24 -7.51 21.68
CA LEU A 163 5.21 -8.61 21.79
C LEU A 163 5.17 -9.58 20.60
N ASN A 164 4.13 -9.51 19.76
CA ASN A 164 3.99 -10.38 18.61
C ASN A 164 4.97 -9.94 17.48
N PRO A 165 5.92 -10.79 17.06
CA PRO A 165 6.89 -10.45 16.01
C PRO A 165 6.25 -10.34 14.61
N SER A 166 5.03 -10.85 14.40
CA SER A 166 4.28 -10.66 13.15
C SER A 166 3.72 -9.24 13.03
N VAL A 167 3.52 -8.55 14.16
CA VAL A 167 3.12 -7.15 14.19
C VAL A 167 4.38 -6.28 14.11
N VAL A 168 4.56 -5.53 13.02
CA VAL A 168 5.74 -4.69 12.80
C VAL A 168 5.58 -3.36 13.53
N LYS A 169 6.46 -3.08 14.50
CA LYS A 169 6.48 -1.83 15.24
C LYS A 169 7.18 -0.74 14.46
N VAL A 170 6.76 0.51 14.66
CA VAL A 170 7.34 1.70 14.01
C VAL A 170 7.60 2.77 15.06
N VAL A 171 8.79 3.36 15.03
CA VAL A 171 9.09 4.61 15.75
C VAL A 171 9.19 5.75 14.75
N VAL A 172 8.64 6.91 15.15
CA VAL A 172 8.42 8.05 14.26
C VAL A 172 9.09 9.29 14.85
N ASP A 173 9.73 10.11 14.00
CA ASP A 173 10.29 11.39 14.39
C ASP A 173 9.19 12.48 14.55
N LYS A 174 9.59 13.65 15.05
CA LYS A 174 8.67 14.79 15.28
C LYS A 174 8.11 15.38 13.96
N LEU A 175 8.71 15.06 12.82
CA LEU A 175 8.28 15.50 11.50
C LEU A 175 7.38 14.50 10.81
N GLY A 176 7.07 13.37 11.47
CA GLY A 176 6.22 12.31 10.95
C GLY A 176 6.94 11.37 9.98
N PHE A 177 8.25 11.17 10.13
CA PHE A 177 8.99 10.19 9.34
C PHE A 177 9.42 9.01 10.20
N ALA A 178 9.46 7.83 9.58
CA ALA A 178 9.96 6.64 10.26
C ALA A 178 11.43 6.80 10.65
N LEU A 179 11.72 6.50 11.91
CA LEU A 179 13.08 6.30 12.40
C LEU A 179 13.53 4.86 12.19
N TYR A 180 12.65 3.90 12.46
CA TYR A 180 12.92 2.48 12.27
C TYR A 180 11.64 1.64 12.28
N PHE A 181 11.68 0.47 11.62
CA PHE A 181 10.68 -0.57 11.69
C PHE A 181 11.31 -1.83 12.28
N SER A 182 10.61 -2.53 13.20
CA SER A 182 11.13 -3.76 13.79
C SER A 182 10.01 -4.73 14.17
N ARG A 183 10.36 -6.01 14.13
CA ARG A 183 9.55 -7.08 14.74
C ARG A 183 9.66 -7.09 16.26
N SER A 184 10.74 -6.56 16.82
CA SER A 184 10.94 -6.40 18.25
C SER A 184 10.04 -5.31 18.84
N ALA A 185 9.69 -5.44 20.12
CA ALA A 185 8.99 -4.38 20.84
C ALA A 185 9.89 -3.15 20.99
N MET A 186 9.48 -2.02 20.44
CA MET A 186 10.20 -0.75 20.51
C MET A 186 9.24 0.44 20.55
N PRO A 187 9.64 1.58 21.21
CA PRO A 187 10.88 1.76 21.96
C PRO A 187 10.87 0.99 23.30
N TYR A 188 12.07 0.72 23.85
CA TYR A 188 12.17 0.17 25.21
C TYR A 188 11.87 1.27 26.24
N VAL A 189 11.04 0.95 27.23
CA VAL A 189 10.63 1.89 28.27
C VAL A 189 11.35 1.56 29.58
N ILE A 190 12.20 2.47 30.04
CA ILE A 190 12.91 2.34 31.29
C ILE A 190 12.03 2.77 32.47
N ALA A 191 11.27 3.87 32.31
CA ALA A 191 10.43 4.43 33.38
C ALA A 191 8.96 4.35 33.03
N SER A 192 8.17 3.69 33.86
CA SER A 192 6.73 3.47 33.66
C SER A 192 5.86 4.74 33.60
N SER A 193 6.41 5.89 34.04
CA SER A 193 5.71 7.19 34.01
C SER A 193 5.61 7.84 32.63
N THR A 194 6.31 7.30 31.62
CA THR A 194 6.38 7.84 30.27
C THR A 194 6.19 6.77 29.20
N ALA A 195 5.13 5.98 29.32
CA ALA A 195 4.82 4.99 28.30
C ALA A 195 4.63 5.69 26.93
N PRO A 196 5.47 5.42 25.93
CA PRO A 196 5.30 6.00 24.61
C PRO A 196 4.07 5.40 23.95
N ARG A 197 3.55 6.10 23.00
CA ARG A 197 2.53 5.57 22.11
C ARG A 197 3.20 4.57 21.15
N TYR A 198 2.82 3.30 21.26
CA TYR A 198 3.29 2.26 20.35
C TYR A 198 2.46 2.27 19.07
N LEU A 199 3.14 2.15 17.93
CA LEU A 199 2.53 2.13 16.60
C LEU A 199 2.92 0.85 15.87
N LYS A 200 1.96 0.26 15.15
CA LYS A 200 2.18 -0.84 14.21
C LYS A 200 2.05 -0.35 12.78
N HIS A 201 2.90 -0.84 11.90
CA HIS A 201 2.73 -0.68 10.44
C HIS A 201 1.49 -1.45 10.00
N ILE A 202 0.75 -0.90 9.05
CA ILE A 202 -0.47 -1.51 8.55
C ILE A 202 -0.67 -1.19 7.06
N GLY A 203 -1.06 -2.19 6.31
CA GLY A 203 -1.64 -2.07 4.98
C GLY A 203 -0.73 -1.52 3.89
N PRO A 204 -1.23 -0.55 3.12
CA PRO A 204 -0.61 -0.12 1.88
C PRO A 204 0.65 0.73 2.10
N TYR A 205 1.48 0.73 1.06
CA TYR A 205 2.54 1.72 0.85
C TYR A 205 2.19 2.62 -0.31
N ALA A 206 2.63 3.87 -0.25
CA ALA A 206 2.58 4.79 -1.39
C ALA A 206 4.00 5.16 -1.84
N TYR A 207 4.21 5.22 -3.15
CA TYR A 207 5.50 5.54 -3.76
C TYR A 207 5.32 6.51 -4.92
N ARG A 208 6.20 7.52 -5.06
CA ARG A 208 6.38 8.14 -6.37
C ARG A 208 6.84 7.08 -7.36
N THR A 209 6.26 7.04 -8.56
CA THR A 209 6.58 6.01 -9.57
C THR A 209 8.07 5.96 -9.87
N GLY A 210 8.73 7.11 -10.05
CA GLY A 210 10.18 7.16 -10.29
C GLY A 210 10.98 6.54 -9.16
N PHE A 211 10.59 6.80 -7.90
CA PHE A 211 11.21 6.19 -6.74
C PHE A 211 10.92 4.69 -6.64
N LEU A 212 9.69 4.25 -6.91
CA LEU A 212 9.35 2.82 -6.90
C LEU A 212 10.25 2.02 -7.86
N ILE A 213 10.44 2.52 -9.09
CA ILE A 213 11.33 1.91 -10.10
C ILE A 213 12.79 1.90 -9.62
N GLN A 214 13.23 2.95 -8.95
CA GLN A 214 14.59 3.01 -8.36
C GLN A 214 14.71 2.04 -7.19
N PHE A 215 13.73 1.98 -6.30
CA PHE A 215 13.71 1.14 -5.11
C PHE A 215 13.86 -0.34 -5.44
N THR A 216 13.21 -0.84 -6.50
CA THR A 216 13.34 -2.24 -6.94
C THR A 216 14.75 -2.61 -7.43
N LYS A 217 15.60 -1.62 -7.75
CA LYS A 217 16.99 -1.83 -8.19
C LYS A 217 18.00 -1.74 -7.04
N ILE A 218 17.58 -1.30 -5.86
CA ILE A 218 18.43 -1.23 -4.68
C ILE A 218 18.64 -2.65 -4.13
N GLU A 219 19.87 -3.02 -3.87
CA GLU A 219 20.19 -4.30 -3.25
C GLU A 219 19.65 -4.40 -1.82
N ARG A 220 19.26 -5.59 -1.42
CA ARG A 220 18.80 -5.86 -0.06
C ARG A 220 19.92 -5.62 0.95
N GLY A 221 19.65 -4.77 1.93
CA GLY A 221 20.55 -4.44 3.00
C GLY A 221 20.60 -5.48 4.13
N GLU A 222 21.43 -5.23 5.13
CA GLU A 222 21.57 -6.12 6.29
C GLU A 222 20.33 -6.10 7.18
N LEU A 223 19.75 -4.92 7.41
CA LEU A 223 18.56 -4.77 8.26
C LEU A 223 17.34 -5.39 7.61
N GLU A 224 17.15 -5.20 6.28
CA GLU A 224 16.09 -5.87 5.54
C GLU A 224 16.19 -7.38 5.66
N ARG A 225 17.40 -7.96 5.54
CA ARG A 225 17.59 -9.41 5.66
C ARG A 225 17.33 -9.92 7.08
N ALA A 226 17.81 -9.18 8.09
CA ALA A 226 17.67 -9.56 9.48
C ALA A 226 16.21 -9.56 9.95
N GLU A 227 15.47 -8.51 9.62
CA GLU A 227 14.07 -8.34 10.05
C GLU A 227 13.07 -8.92 9.03
N SER A 228 13.51 -9.26 7.80
CA SER A 228 12.63 -9.58 6.67
C SER A 228 11.55 -8.51 6.46
N LEU A 229 11.99 -7.25 6.45
CA LEU A 229 11.16 -6.05 6.29
C LEU A 229 11.69 -5.21 5.12
N GLU A 230 11.01 -5.25 3.98
CA GLU A 230 11.45 -4.63 2.73
C GLU A 230 11.66 -3.12 2.85
N GLN A 231 10.84 -2.41 3.63
CA GLN A 231 10.93 -0.97 3.83
C GLN A 231 12.22 -0.52 4.51
N LEU A 232 12.92 -1.41 5.22
CA LEU A 232 14.23 -1.10 5.80
C LEU A 232 15.28 -0.82 4.73
N ARG A 233 15.14 -1.39 3.53
CA ARG A 233 15.98 -1.08 2.37
C ARG A 233 15.99 0.41 2.05
N ALA A 234 14.83 1.08 2.15
CA ALA A 234 14.76 2.52 1.96
C ALA A 234 15.54 3.27 3.04
N LEU A 235 15.33 2.93 4.32
CA LEU A 235 16.03 3.57 5.44
C LEU A 235 17.55 3.34 5.41
N GLU A 236 18.00 2.11 5.11
CA GLU A 236 19.42 1.77 4.98
C GLU A 236 20.13 2.59 3.88
N ASN A 237 19.39 3.03 2.86
CA ASN A 237 19.90 3.85 1.76
C ASN A 237 19.62 5.36 1.94
N GLY A 238 19.23 5.79 3.14
CA GLY A 238 19.04 7.21 3.48
C GLY A 238 17.73 7.82 2.98
N TYR A 239 16.80 7.02 2.43
CA TYR A 239 15.48 7.51 2.04
C TYR A 239 14.55 7.60 3.24
N ARG A 240 13.73 8.64 3.25
CA ARG A 240 12.75 8.86 4.31
C ARG A 240 11.39 8.28 3.93
N ILE A 241 10.70 7.69 4.91
CA ILE A 241 9.35 7.16 4.76
C ILE A 241 8.40 8.02 5.59
N LYS A 242 7.47 8.71 4.94
CA LYS A 242 6.43 9.48 5.62
C LYS A 242 5.47 8.51 6.30
N ILE A 243 5.21 8.74 7.56
CA ILE A 243 4.26 7.95 8.35
C ILE A 243 2.96 8.73 8.47
N VAL A 244 1.87 8.06 8.13
CA VAL A 244 0.52 8.58 8.29
C VAL A 244 -0.23 7.66 9.24
N GLU A 245 -0.81 8.22 10.29
CA GLU A 245 -1.65 7.46 11.19
C GLU A 245 -3.04 7.29 10.58
N THR A 246 -3.44 6.04 10.40
CA THR A 246 -4.79 5.69 9.92
C THR A 246 -5.78 5.53 11.07
N GLN A 247 -7.05 5.79 10.79
CA GLN A 247 -8.15 5.52 11.71
C GLN A 247 -8.65 4.07 11.62
N TYR A 248 -8.17 3.31 10.65
CA TYR A 248 -8.64 1.97 10.32
C TYR A 248 -7.63 0.92 10.75
N ASP A 249 -8.08 -0.12 11.46
CA ASP A 249 -7.31 -1.34 11.66
C ASP A 249 -7.61 -2.32 10.55
N SER A 250 -6.59 -2.93 9.96
CA SER A 250 -6.74 -3.92 8.89
C SER A 250 -6.03 -5.21 9.29
N GLN A 251 -6.64 -6.33 8.99
CA GLN A 251 -6.13 -7.65 9.27
C GLN A 251 -5.69 -8.32 7.97
N GLU A 252 -4.46 -8.82 7.96
CA GLU A 252 -3.94 -9.67 6.89
C GLU A 252 -4.42 -11.11 7.10
N VAL A 253 -4.68 -11.80 5.99
CA VAL A 253 -4.98 -13.22 5.98
C VAL A 253 -3.72 -13.98 5.56
N ASP A 254 -3.05 -14.59 6.51
CA ASP A 254 -1.81 -15.34 6.26
C ASP A 254 -1.95 -16.83 6.52
N THR A 255 -2.87 -17.20 7.39
CA THR A 255 -3.11 -18.58 7.81
C THR A 255 -4.57 -18.99 7.52
N PRO A 256 -4.90 -20.29 7.55
CA PRO A 256 -6.29 -20.75 7.51
C PRO A 256 -7.15 -20.17 8.65
N GLU A 257 -6.57 -19.98 9.82
CA GLU A 257 -7.25 -19.43 11.00
C GLU A 257 -7.63 -17.96 10.76
N ASP A 258 -6.73 -17.15 10.17
CA ASP A 258 -7.03 -15.77 9.78
C ASP A 258 -8.19 -15.73 8.78
N LEU A 259 -8.19 -16.67 7.83
CA LEU A 259 -9.24 -16.77 6.82
C LEU A 259 -10.61 -17.01 7.45
N GLU A 260 -10.71 -17.91 8.44
CA GLU A 260 -11.97 -18.17 9.14
C GLU A 260 -12.45 -16.95 9.92
N ILE A 261 -11.53 -16.25 10.65
CA ILE A 261 -11.88 -15.03 11.36
C ILE A 261 -12.46 -13.97 10.40
N VAL A 262 -11.85 -13.83 9.23
CA VAL A 262 -12.33 -12.86 8.23
C VAL A 262 -13.65 -13.31 7.59
N ARG A 263 -13.83 -14.61 7.35
CA ARG A 263 -15.12 -15.17 6.88
C ARG A 263 -16.24 -14.83 7.84
N GLU A 264 -16.05 -15.07 9.12
CA GLU A 264 -17.06 -14.75 10.14
C GLU A 264 -17.40 -13.25 10.14
N ARG A 265 -16.39 -12.36 10.07
CA ARG A 265 -16.62 -10.91 10.05
C ARG A 265 -17.38 -10.44 8.80
N ILE A 266 -17.13 -11.04 7.64
CA ILE A 266 -17.78 -10.64 6.38
C ILE A 266 -19.18 -11.26 6.27
N THR A 267 -19.38 -12.51 6.73
CA THR A 267 -20.66 -13.24 6.60
C THR A 267 -21.56 -13.14 7.83
N GLY A 268 -20.99 -12.98 9.02
CA GLY A 268 -21.71 -12.94 10.30
C GLY A 268 -22.38 -11.59 10.62
N GLY A 269 -22.17 -10.58 9.78
CA GLY A 269 -22.81 -9.27 9.87
C GLY A 269 -24.16 -9.18 9.12
N ARG A 270 -24.86 -10.31 8.93
CA ARG A 270 -26.21 -10.36 8.35
C ARG A 270 -27.24 -10.60 9.42
#